data_60b9d66dcb85ac7221224b6af77ef467
#
_entry.id   60b9d66dcb85ac7221224b6af77ef467
#
_cell.length_a   1.000
_cell.length_b   1.000
_cell.length_c   1.000
_cell.angle_alpha   90.00
_cell.angle_beta   90.00
_cell.angle_gamma   90.00
#
_symmetry.space_group_name_H-M   'P 1'
#
loop_
_entity.id
_entity.type
_entity.pdbx_description
1 polymer ?
#
loop_
_entity_poly.entity_id
_entity_poly.type
_entity_poly.pdbx_seq_one_letter_code
_entity_poly.pdbx_strand_id
1 'polypeptide(L)'
;MLLASPAAAQTNHPAVIDRRMNEARYSRSRGTNEVDTIMLHFSSDALAHPEDPFNVERVINIFSNATASAHYLIDREGNIYRLISEKRAAYHAGKGVLPWPPYRTNLNSASIGIEMLNVSAWEDMKIFLPQATYDKIPKADIGYTDAQYQALNWLLADIRQRWPLIPYDRHHIISHSDYAPRRRTDPGVLFDWTKIGLPATMPKN
;
A
#
# COMPACT_ATOMS: atom_id res chain seq x y z
N MET A 1 -22.56 -6.79 47.00
CA MET A 1 -22.34 -5.80 45.95
C MET A 1 -21.23 -6.34 45.06
N LEU A 2 -21.59 -7.02 43.97
CA LEU A 2 -20.65 -7.61 43.02
C LEU A 2 -20.21 -6.51 42.07
N LEU A 3 -18.93 -6.15 42.09
CA LEU A 3 -18.33 -5.26 41.12
C LEU A 3 -18.16 -6.04 39.80
N ALA A 4 -18.87 -5.60 38.75
CA ALA A 4 -18.67 -6.12 37.40
C ALA A 4 -17.26 -5.76 36.95
N SER A 5 -16.44 -6.75 36.59
CA SER A 5 -15.17 -6.52 35.90
C SER A 5 -15.44 -5.83 34.56
N PRO A 6 -14.66 -4.81 34.20
CA PRO A 6 -14.76 -4.21 32.86
C PRO A 6 -14.41 -5.28 31.82
N ALA A 7 -15.33 -5.49 30.86
CA ALA A 7 -15.07 -6.33 29.70
C ALA A 7 -13.82 -5.79 28.99
N ALA A 8 -12.78 -6.63 28.86
CA ALA A 8 -11.62 -6.30 28.07
C ALA A 8 -12.10 -5.99 26.64
N ALA A 9 -11.80 -4.79 26.15
CA ALA A 9 -12.03 -4.42 24.77
C ALA A 9 -11.33 -5.45 23.89
N GLN A 10 -12.07 -6.24 23.12
CA GLN A 10 -11.51 -7.09 22.09
C GLN A 10 -10.79 -6.15 21.11
N THR A 11 -9.47 -6.18 21.13
CA THR A 11 -8.67 -5.57 20.08
C THR A 11 -8.91 -6.40 18.82
N ASN A 12 -9.84 -5.97 17.98
CA ASN A 12 -10.06 -6.57 16.67
C ASN A 12 -8.81 -6.29 15.82
N HIS A 13 -7.83 -7.19 15.92
CA HIS A 13 -6.71 -7.18 14.98
C HIS A 13 -7.24 -7.54 13.59
N PRO A 14 -6.77 -6.87 12.53
CA PRO A 14 -7.14 -7.22 11.17
C PRO A 14 -6.72 -8.65 10.86
N ALA A 15 -7.49 -9.36 10.05
CA ALA A 15 -7.12 -10.70 9.61
C ALA A 15 -5.87 -10.61 8.74
N VAL A 16 -4.85 -11.41 9.05
CA VAL A 16 -3.62 -11.52 8.26
C VAL A 16 -3.63 -12.87 7.55
N ILE A 17 -3.74 -12.83 6.22
CA ILE A 17 -3.92 -13.98 5.35
C ILE A 17 -2.62 -14.24 4.58
N ASP A 18 -2.08 -15.42 4.67
CA ASP A 18 -0.92 -15.83 3.86
C ASP A 18 -1.38 -16.19 2.44
N ARG A 19 -1.12 -15.27 1.49
CA ARG A 19 -1.43 -15.43 0.07
C ARG A 19 -0.18 -15.21 -0.77
N ARG A 20 0.84 -16.07 -0.54
CA ARG A 20 2.17 -15.92 -1.13
C ARG A 20 2.16 -16.06 -2.65
N MET A 21 2.80 -15.11 -3.31
CA MET A 21 3.24 -15.21 -4.69
C MET A 21 4.51 -16.08 -4.77
N ASN A 22 4.86 -16.54 -5.97
CA ASN A 22 6.14 -17.25 -6.16
C ASN A 22 7.32 -16.28 -5.99
N GLU A 23 7.93 -16.29 -4.80
CA GLU A 23 9.00 -15.35 -4.42
C GLU A 23 10.23 -15.44 -5.32
N ALA A 24 10.55 -16.62 -5.87
CA ALA A 24 11.68 -16.78 -6.77
C ALA A 24 11.48 -16.00 -8.08
N ARG A 25 10.23 -15.86 -8.54
CA ARG A 25 9.88 -15.16 -9.77
C ARG A 25 9.58 -13.68 -9.53
N TYR A 26 8.91 -13.35 -8.42
CA TYR A 26 8.33 -12.01 -8.18
C TYR A 26 9.08 -11.19 -7.12
N SER A 27 10.29 -11.61 -6.77
CA SER A 27 11.17 -10.87 -5.85
C SER A 27 12.62 -11.26 -6.06
N ARG A 28 13.52 -10.50 -5.45
CA ARG A 28 14.96 -10.80 -5.42
C ARG A 28 15.53 -10.66 -4.02
N SER A 29 16.76 -11.08 -3.80
CA SER A 29 17.49 -10.79 -2.56
C SER A 29 17.58 -9.27 -2.35
N ARG A 30 17.42 -8.80 -1.11
CA ARG A 30 17.71 -7.41 -0.74
C ARG A 30 19.20 -7.11 -0.71
N GLY A 31 20.05 -8.15 -0.65
CA GLY A 31 21.46 -8.00 -0.37
C GLY A 31 21.68 -7.58 1.08
N THR A 32 22.57 -6.61 1.29
CA THR A 32 22.89 -6.02 2.60
C THR A 32 22.07 -4.76 2.91
N ASN A 33 21.10 -4.40 2.06
CA ASN A 33 20.30 -3.20 2.27
C ASN A 33 19.35 -3.38 3.47
N GLU A 34 19.36 -2.41 4.36
CA GLU A 34 18.40 -2.29 5.43
C GLU A 34 17.08 -1.72 4.90
N VAL A 35 15.98 -2.14 5.54
CA VAL A 35 14.66 -1.60 5.25
C VAL A 35 14.44 -0.39 6.15
N ASP A 36 14.27 0.76 5.57
CA ASP A 36 14.05 2.03 6.28
C ASP A 36 12.89 2.86 5.69
N THR A 37 12.20 2.32 4.71
CA THR A 37 11.10 3.00 4.01
C THR A 37 9.89 2.07 3.85
N ILE A 38 8.69 2.64 3.95
CA ILE A 38 7.43 2.02 3.54
C ILE A 38 6.87 2.84 2.39
N MET A 39 6.48 2.19 1.30
CA MET A 39 5.86 2.84 0.14
C MET A 39 4.41 2.39 0.02
N LEU A 40 3.50 3.37 -0.02
CA LEU A 40 2.07 3.14 -0.15
C LEU A 40 1.64 3.23 -1.60
N HIS A 41 0.76 2.30 -1.98
CA HIS A 41 0.23 2.16 -3.32
C HIS A 41 -1.29 1.99 -3.29
N PHE A 42 -1.93 2.15 -4.46
CA PHE A 42 -3.25 1.58 -4.71
C PHE A 42 -3.22 0.66 -5.91
N SER A 43 -4.14 -0.30 -5.91
CA SER A 43 -4.39 -1.17 -7.06
C SER A 43 -5.87 -1.55 -7.17
N SER A 44 -6.28 -1.83 -8.39
CA SER A 44 -7.62 -2.31 -8.71
C SER A 44 -7.62 -3.07 -10.03
N ASP A 45 -8.71 -3.79 -10.30
CA ASP A 45 -9.01 -4.40 -11.59
C ASP A 45 -10.04 -3.57 -12.39
N ALA A 46 -10.12 -2.25 -12.11
CA ALA A 46 -11.12 -1.35 -12.67
C ALA A 46 -11.08 -1.22 -14.20
N LEU A 47 -9.91 -1.47 -14.82
CA LEU A 47 -9.80 -1.42 -16.29
C LEU A 47 -10.64 -2.52 -16.96
N ALA A 48 -10.62 -3.73 -16.40
CA ALA A 48 -11.32 -4.88 -16.96
C ALA A 48 -12.71 -5.09 -16.31
N HIS A 49 -12.85 -4.76 -15.03
CA HIS A 49 -14.05 -4.99 -14.23
C HIS A 49 -14.44 -3.72 -13.44
N PRO A 50 -14.87 -2.65 -14.13
CA PRO A 50 -15.18 -1.38 -13.46
C PRO A 50 -16.34 -1.47 -12.44
N GLU A 51 -17.28 -2.41 -12.63
CA GLU A 51 -18.42 -2.62 -11.73
C GLU A 51 -18.07 -3.44 -10.48
N ASP A 52 -16.92 -4.17 -10.48
CA ASP A 52 -16.41 -4.98 -9.37
C ASP A 52 -14.86 -4.94 -9.36
N PRO A 53 -14.25 -3.77 -9.03
CA PRO A 53 -12.83 -3.52 -9.27
C PRO A 53 -11.90 -4.10 -8.20
N PHE A 54 -12.41 -4.75 -7.14
CA PHE A 54 -11.63 -5.05 -5.93
C PHE A 54 -11.46 -6.55 -5.63
N ASN A 55 -11.55 -7.39 -6.64
CA ASN A 55 -11.29 -8.81 -6.44
C ASN A 55 -9.78 -9.07 -6.21
N VAL A 56 -9.44 -9.55 -5.02
CA VAL A 56 -8.07 -9.80 -4.57
C VAL A 56 -7.30 -10.71 -5.53
N GLU A 57 -7.91 -11.81 -5.97
CA GLU A 57 -7.23 -12.79 -6.84
C GLU A 57 -6.96 -12.21 -8.24
N ARG A 58 -7.90 -11.41 -8.79
CA ARG A 58 -7.68 -10.73 -10.08
C ARG A 58 -6.54 -9.71 -9.98
N VAL A 59 -6.48 -8.94 -8.89
CA VAL A 59 -5.37 -7.97 -8.67
C VAL A 59 -4.02 -8.69 -8.51
N ILE A 60 -3.95 -9.80 -7.77
CA ILE A 60 -2.73 -10.61 -7.67
C ILE A 60 -2.32 -11.17 -9.04
N ASN A 61 -3.28 -11.56 -9.87
CA ASN A 61 -3.01 -11.99 -11.24
C ASN A 61 -2.48 -10.85 -12.13
N ILE A 62 -2.98 -9.62 -11.96
CA ILE A 62 -2.44 -8.43 -12.64
C ILE A 62 -0.97 -8.24 -12.26
N PHE A 63 -0.60 -8.32 -10.98
CA PHE A 63 0.80 -8.26 -10.56
C PHE A 63 1.65 -9.35 -11.22
N SER A 64 1.14 -10.58 -11.22
CA SER A 64 1.82 -11.73 -11.81
C SER A 64 2.09 -11.55 -13.30
N ASN A 65 1.13 -11.04 -14.05
CA ASN A 65 1.23 -10.78 -15.49
C ASN A 65 2.18 -9.61 -15.80
N ALA A 66 2.21 -8.60 -14.93
CA ALA A 66 3.10 -7.44 -15.06
C ALA A 66 4.52 -7.67 -14.52
N THR A 67 4.84 -8.85 -13.99
CA THR A 67 6.07 -9.14 -13.26
C THR A 67 6.28 -8.11 -12.12
N ALA A 68 5.18 -7.71 -11.48
CA ALA A 68 5.15 -6.84 -10.32
C ALA A 68 4.79 -7.63 -9.07
N SER A 69 5.02 -7.05 -7.91
CA SER A 69 4.62 -7.63 -6.62
C SER A 69 4.68 -6.58 -5.53
N ALA A 70 4.00 -6.84 -4.41
CA ALA A 70 4.13 -6.06 -3.18
C ALA A 70 4.37 -7.01 -2.00
N HIS A 71 4.70 -6.46 -0.84
CA HIS A 71 4.82 -7.27 0.37
C HIS A 71 3.45 -7.57 0.95
N TYR A 72 2.56 -6.58 0.91
CA TYR A 72 1.21 -6.65 1.45
C TYR A 72 0.19 -6.07 0.49
N LEU A 73 -1.03 -6.60 0.57
CA LEU A 73 -2.23 -6.04 -0.03
C LEU A 73 -3.30 -5.93 1.06
N ILE A 74 -4.01 -4.81 1.13
CA ILE A 74 -5.14 -4.57 2.04
C ILE A 74 -6.41 -4.45 1.21
N ASP A 75 -7.41 -5.31 1.47
CA ASP A 75 -8.70 -5.23 0.80
C ASP A 75 -9.63 -4.16 1.40
N ARG A 76 -10.83 -4.02 0.86
CA ARG A 76 -11.81 -3.01 1.28
C ARG A 76 -12.35 -3.23 2.70
N GLU A 77 -12.32 -4.46 3.17
CA GLU A 77 -12.76 -4.92 4.50
C GLU A 77 -11.65 -4.80 5.55
N GLY A 78 -10.42 -4.45 5.12
CA GLY A 78 -9.25 -4.33 5.99
C GLY A 78 -8.52 -5.67 6.25
N ASN A 79 -8.80 -6.72 5.48
CA ASN A 79 -7.98 -7.92 5.54
C ASN A 79 -6.62 -7.66 4.90
N ILE A 80 -5.56 -8.19 5.52
CA ILE A 80 -4.18 -8.00 5.09
C ILE A 80 -3.66 -9.29 4.46
N TYR A 81 -3.27 -9.25 3.21
CA TYR A 81 -2.69 -10.37 2.48
C TYR A 81 -1.17 -10.23 2.42
N ARG A 82 -0.43 -11.21 2.90
CA ARG A 82 1.02 -11.30 2.71
C ARG A 82 1.32 -11.93 1.36
N LEU A 83 1.98 -11.19 0.48
CA LEU A 83 2.30 -11.63 -0.88
C LEU A 83 3.77 -12.03 -1.02
N ILE A 84 4.69 -11.19 -0.53
CA ILE A 84 6.15 -11.42 -0.57
C ILE A 84 6.71 -11.22 0.84
N SER A 85 7.69 -12.04 1.20
CA SER A 85 8.41 -11.90 2.48
C SER A 85 9.13 -10.54 2.55
N GLU A 86 9.05 -9.86 3.69
CA GLU A 86 9.79 -8.62 3.95
C GLU A 86 11.31 -8.79 3.84
N LYS A 87 11.82 -10.01 4.00
CA LYS A 87 13.23 -10.34 3.82
C LYS A 87 13.68 -10.31 2.36
N ARG A 88 12.77 -10.12 1.43
CA ARG A 88 13.03 -10.05 -0.01
C ARG A 88 12.63 -8.68 -0.56
N ALA A 89 13.23 -8.28 -1.67
CA ALA A 89 12.86 -7.07 -2.39
C ALA A 89 11.72 -7.40 -3.37
N ALA A 90 10.49 -7.03 -3.03
CA ALA A 90 9.37 -7.10 -3.96
C ALA A 90 9.52 -6.06 -5.10
N TYR A 91 8.85 -6.29 -6.23
CA TYR A 91 8.93 -5.44 -7.42
C TYR A 91 7.76 -4.45 -7.46
N HIS A 92 7.76 -3.44 -6.57
CA HIS A 92 6.67 -2.45 -6.44
C HIS A 92 7.06 -1.02 -6.82
N ALA A 93 8.30 -0.59 -6.54
CA ALA A 93 8.71 0.79 -6.72
C ALA A 93 9.07 1.14 -8.17
N GLY A 94 9.69 0.20 -8.90
CA GLY A 94 10.19 0.45 -10.25
C GLY A 94 11.27 1.53 -10.30
N LYS A 95 11.32 2.29 -11.41
CA LYS A 95 12.27 3.41 -11.58
C LYS A 95 11.74 4.69 -10.94
N GLY A 96 12.57 5.38 -10.21
CA GLY A 96 12.28 6.65 -9.57
C GLY A 96 13.48 7.14 -8.77
N VAL A 97 13.33 8.30 -8.13
CA VAL A 97 14.30 8.90 -7.23
C VAL A 97 13.56 9.71 -6.17
N LEU A 98 13.93 9.55 -4.90
CA LEU A 98 13.42 10.42 -3.84
C LEU A 98 13.92 11.85 -4.06
N PRO A 99 13.05 12.85 -4.00
CA PRO A 99 13.43 14.26 -4.25
C PRO A 99 14.13 14.94 -3.07
N TRP A 100 14.51 14.17 -2.03
CA TRP A 100 15.24 14.63 -0.84
C TRP A 100 16.45 13.75 -0.54
N PRO A 101 17.46 14.27 0.19
CA PRO A 101 18.64 13.48 0.55
C PRO A 101 18.28 12.20 1.31
N PRO A 102 19.00 11.12 1.04
CA PRO A 102 20.15 10.96 0.13
C PRO A 102 19.80 10.72 -1.34
N TYR A 103 18.65 11.20 -1.87
CA TYR A 103 18.22 11.08 -3.28
C TYR A 103 18.21 9.64 -3.77
N ARG A 104 17.62 8.74 -2.99
CA ARG A 104 17.71 7.29 -3.22
C ARG A 104 16.93 6.84 -4.44
N THR A 105 17.52 5.91 -5.14
CA THR A 105 16.93 5.11 -6.21
C THR A 105 16.77 3.65 -5.77
N ASN A 106 16.16 2.80 -6.60
CA ASN A 106 16.07 1.35 -6.34
C ASN A 106 15.39 0.99 -5.00
N LEU A 107 14.31 1.68 -4.68
CA LEU A 107 13.60 1.49 -3.42
C LEU A 107 13.00 0.08 -3.23
N ASN A 108 12.90 -0.75 -4.27
CA ASN A 108 12.55 -2.17 -4.08
C ASN A 108 13.42 -2.86 -3.02
N SER A 109 14.72 -2.50 -2.94
CA SER A 109 15.65 -3.12 -1.99
C SER A 109 15.56 -2.55 -0.58
N ALA A 110 15.17 -1.28 -0.43
CA ALA A 110 15.19 -0.56 0.84
C ALA A 110 13.80 -0.30 1.44
N SER A 111 12.73 -0.78 0.78
CA SER A 111 11.38 -0.49 1.25
C SER A 111 10.48 -1.73 1.36
N ILE A 112 9.41 -1.56 2.14
CA ILE A 112 8.24 -2.43 2.18
C ILE A 112 7.14 -1.77 1.35
N GLY A 113 6.62 -2.45 0.31
CA GLY A 113 5.48 -1.97 -0.49
C GLY A 113 4.18 -2.50 0.07
N ILE A 114 3.22 -1.61 0.29
CA ILE A 114 1.86 -1.92 0.73
C ILE A 114 0.90 -1.42 -0.33
N GLU A 115 0.16 -2.34 -0.95
CA GLU A 115 -0.95 -2.05 -1.86
C GLU A 115 -2.26 -1.99 -1.08
N MET A 116 -3.15 -1.12 -1.49
CA MET A 116 -4.51 -1.04 -0.94
C MET A 116 -5.50 -1.10 -2.11
N LEU A 117 -6.52 -1.97 -2.03
CA LEU A 117 -7.55 -2.02 -3.06
C LEU A 117 -8.32 -0.70 -3.09
N ASN A 118 -8.11 0.09 -4.13
CA ASN A 118 -8.72 1.40 -4.27
C ASN A 118 -8.81 1.86 -5.73
N VAL A 119 -9.81 2.67 -6.00
CA VAL A 119 -9.90 3.56 -7.16
C VAL A 119 -9.87 4.99 -6.64
N SER A 120 -8.91 5.78 -7.11
CA SER A 120 -8.77 7.19 -6.73
C SER A 120 -9.64 8.11 -7.59
N ALA A 121 -9.53 9.42 -7.39
CA ALA A 121 -10.17 10.42 -8.22
C ALA A 121 -9.73 10.31 -9.69
N TRP A 122 -10.55 10.85 -10.60
CA TRP A 122 -10.26 10.80 -12.03
C TRP A 122 -8.87 11.34 -12.39
N GLU A 123 -8.43 12.40 -11.71
CA GLU A 123 -7.11 13.02 -11.92
C GLU A 123 -5.97 12.01 -11.78
N ASP A 124 -6.10 11.06 -10.87
CA ASP A 124 -5.13 10.00 -10.64
C ASP A 124 -5.34 8.83 -11.60
N MET A 125 -6.61 8.51 -11.90
CA MET A 125 -6.98 7.30 -12.64
C MET A 125 -6.82 7.43 -14.16
N LYS A 126 -6.85 8.64 -14.73
CA LYS A 126 -6.79 8.90 -16.18
C LYS A 126 -5.55 8.37 -16.90
N ILE A 127 -4.47 8.08 -16.14
CA ILE A 127 -3.26 7.47 -16.70
C ILE A 127 -3.35 5.94 -16.79
N PHE A 128 -4.34 5.32 -16.13
CA PHE A 128 -4.49 3.87 -16.02
C PHE A 128 -5.67 3.34 -16.85
N LEU A 129 -6.72 4.14 -17.04
CA LEU A 129 -7.94 3.70 -17.72
C LEU A 129 -8.65 4.87 -18.43
N PRO A 130 -9.49 4.57 -19.47
CA PRO A 130 -10.30 5.57 -20.15
C PRO A 130 -11.42 6.13 -19.26
N GLN A 131 -11.84 7.39 -19.52
CA GLN A 131 -12.97 8.04 -18.83
C GLN A 131 -14.24 7.17 -18.87
N ALA A 132 -14.61 6.64 -20.03
CA ALA A 132 -15.81 5.81 -20.19
C ALA A 132 -15.79 4.53 -19.31
N THR A 133 -14.61 4.04 -18.94
CA THR A 133 -14.46 2.94 -17.98
C THR A 133 -14.60 3.46 -16.55
N TYR A 134 -13.97 4.60 -16.24
CA TYR A 134 -14.07 5.24 -14.93
C TYR A 134 -15.52 5.57 -14.57
N ASP A 135 -16.31 6.08 -15.52
CA ASP A 135 -17.70 6.48 -15.33
C ASP A 135 -18.65 5.30 -14.96
N LYS A 136 -18.20 4.05 -15.20
CA LYS A 136 -18.95 2.84 -14.81
C LYS A 136 -18.66 2.40 -13.38
N ILE A 137 -17.62 2.93 -12.74
CA ILE A 137 -17.24 2.55 -11.37
C ILE A 137 -18.28 3.13 -10.41
N PRO A 138 -18.84 2.30 -9.50
CA PRO A 138 -19.76 2.80 -8.48
C PRO A 138 -19.10 3.90 -7.65
N LYS A 139 -19.78 5.01 -7.44
CA LYS A 139 -19.24 6.15 -6.68
C LYS A 139 -18.85 5.77 -5.24
N ALA A 140 -19.52 4.79 -4.66
CA ALA A 140 -19.21 4.26 -3.33
C ALA A 140 -17.86 3.52 -3.28
N ASP A 141 -17.33 3.10 -4.44
CA ASP A 141 -16.07 2.38 -4.54
C ASP A 141 -14.86 3.32 -4.73
N ILE A 142 -15.12 4.62 -4.92
CA ILE A 142 -14.06 5.62 -5.09
C ILE A 142 -13.59 6.10 -3.72
N GLY A 143 -12.27 5.99 -3.46
CA GLY A 143 -11.67 6.36 -2.18
C GLY A 143 -11.50 5.17 -1.23
N TYR A 144 -10.91 5.42 -0.08
CA TYR A 144 -10.54 4.40 0.92
C TYR A 144 -11.61 4.22 1.98
N THR A 145 -11.71 3.00 2.54
CA THR A 145 -12.59 2.71 3.67
C THR A 145 -11.89 2.95 5.02
N ASP A 146 -12.68 3.16 6.08
CA ASP A 146 -12.13 3.26 7.43
C ASP A 146 -11.47 1.94 7.88
N ALA A 147 -12.00 0.80 7.43
CA ALA A 147 -11.41 -0.51 7.69
C ALA A 147 -9.99 -0.63 7.11
N GLN A 148 -9.76 -0.09 5.90
CA GLN A 148 -8.43 -0.05 5.31
C GLN A 148 -7.46 0.81 6.12
N TYR A 149 -7.87 1.98 6.61
CA TYR A 149 -7.02 2.83 7.46
C TYR A 149 -6.72 2.17 8.81
N GLN A 150 -7.68 1.49 9.42
CA GLN A 150 -7.46 0.73 10.66
C GLN A 150 -6.43 -0.39 10.43
N ALA A 151 -6.59 -1.16 9.36
CA ALA A 151 -5.66 -2.22 8.98
C ALA A 151 -4.27 -1.68 8.65
N LEU A 152 -4.18 -0.56 7.92
CA LEU A 152 -2.92 0.09 7.60
C LEU A 152 -2.19 0.59 8.85
N ASN A 153 -2.88 1.25 9.78
CA ASN A 153 -2.29 1.70 11.05
C ASN A 153 -1.72 0.54 11.84
N TRP A 154 -2.48 -0.56 11.95
CA TRP A 154 -1.99 -1.77 12.61
C TRP A 154 -0.75 -2.34 11.89
N LEU A 155 -0.80 -2.45 10.56
CA LEU A 155 0.30 -3.02 9.76
C LEU A 155 1.57 -2.14 9.84
N LEU A 156 1.43 -0.82 9.81
CA LEU A 156 2.57 0.12 9.95
C LEU A 156 3.24 -0.06 11.32
N ALA A 157 2.47 -0.20 12.39
CA ALA A 157 3.00 -0.45 13.73
C ALA A 157 3.71 -1.81 13.80
N ASP A 158 3.10 -2.86 13.25
CA ASP A 158 3.62 -4.23 13.22
C ASP A 158 4.93 -4.34 12.39
N ILE A 159 4.99 -3.71 11.21
CA ILE A 159 6.22 -3.64 10.40
C ILE A 159 7.34 -2.94 11.17
N ARG A 160 7.07 -1.80 11.80
CA ARG A 160 8.08 -1.03 12.53
C ARG A 160 8.62 -1.73 13.77
N GLN A 161 7.88 -2.67 14.37
CA GLN A 161 8.44 -3.55 15.40
C GLN A 161 9.53 -4.46 14.85
N ARG A 162 9.40 -4.94 13.61
CA ARG A 162 10.40 -5.79 12.94
C ARG A 162 11.52 -4.99 12.28
N TRP A 163 11.21 -3.75 11.87
CA TRP A 163 12.13 -2.85 11.17
C TRP A 163 12.21 -1.51 11.91
N PRO A 164 12.89 -1.48 13.10
CA PRO A 164 12.90 -0.30 13.97
C PRO A 164 13.63 0.91 13.39
N LEU A 165 14.38 0.72 12.30
CA LEU A 165 15.04 1.81 11.58
C LEU A 165 14.11 2.61 10.67
N ILE A 166 12.83 2.23 10.55
CA ILE A 166 11.83 3.02 9.80
C ILE A 166 11.26 4.11 10.72
N PRO A 167 11.64 5.38 10.57
CA PRO A 167 11.02 6.48 11.30
C PRO A 167 9.54 6.64 10.92
N TYR A 168 8.72 7.15 11.84
CA TYR A 168 7.30 7.40 11.55
C TYR A 168 7.12 8.83 11.06
N ASP A 169 7.52 9.08 9.83
CA ASP A 169 7.43 10.40 9.18
C ASP A 169 7.20 10.27 7.68
N ARG A 170 6.92 11.41 7.02
CA ARG A 170 6.64 11.45 5.57
C ARG A 170 7.87 11.27 4.67
N HIS A 171 9.08 11.26 5.21
CA HIS A 171 10.29 10.94 4.43
C HIS A 171 10.55 9.42 4.35
N HIS A 172 9.94 8.63 5.26
CA HIS A 172 10.13 7.18 5.35
C HIS A 172 8.84 6.39 5.11
N ILE A 173 7.65 6.98 5.38
CA ILE A 173 6.36 6.46 4.94
C ILE A 173 5.89 7.36 3.80
N ILE A 174 6.07 6.89 2.57
CA ILE A 174 6.01 7.70 1.35
C ILE A 174 4.92 7.22 0.39
N SER A 175 4.51 8.09 -0.51
CA SER A 175 3.73 7.70 -1.67
C SER A 175 4.62 7.19 -2.80
N HIS A 176 4.07 6.39 -3.70
CA HIS A 176 4.77 6.07 -4.94
C HIS A 176 4.94 7.31 -5.82
N SER A 177 3.98 8.23 -5.78
CA SER A 177 4.06 9.52 -6.48
C SER A 177 5.18 10.43 -5.94
N ASP A 178 5.57 10.34 -4.67
CA ASP A 178 6.76 11.05 -4.16
C ASP A 178 8.05 10.55 -4.83
N TYR A 179 8.12 9.24 -5.09
CA TYR A 179 9.28 8.59 -5.69
C TYR A 179 9.30 8.66 -7.22
N ALA A 180 8.14 8.61 -7.87
CA ALA A 180 8.02 8.56 -9.33
C ALA A 180 6.90 9.48 -9.88
N PRO A 181 6.93 10.80 -9.62
CA PRO A 181 5.79 11.72 -9.83
C PRO A 181 5.34 11.85 -11.30
N ARG A 182 6.21 11.53 -12.27
CA ARG A 182 5.87 11.55 -13.71
C ARG A 182 5.24 10.26 -14.21
N ARG A 183 5.20 9.22 -13.38
CA ARG A 183 4.83 7.86 -13.78
C ARG A 183 3.74 7.26 -12.90
N ARG A 184 3.59 7.76 -11.69
CA ARG A 184 2.70 7.23 -10.66
C ARG A 184 1.94 8.33 -9.95
N THR A 185 0.71 7.98 -9.56
CA THR A 185 -0.19 8.85 -8.81
C THR A 185 -0.55 8.26 -7.44
N ASP A 186 -0.29 6.96 -7.24
CA ASP A 186 -0.65 6.22 -6.03
C ASP A 186 0.11 6.71 -4.78
N PRO A 187 -0.52 6.72 -3.58
CA PRO A 187 -1.86 6.25 -3.26
C PRO A 187 -2.99 7.23 -3.66
N GLY A 188 -2.70 8.33 -4.34
CA GLY A 188 -3.66 9.25 -4.93
C GLY A 188 -4.15 10.36 -3.98
N VAL A 189 -4.86 11.33 -4.59
CA VAL A 189 -5.32 12.53 -3.87
C VAL A 189 -6.39 12.25 -2.82
N LEU A 190 -7.07 11.09 -2.90
CA LEU A 190 -8.09 10.68 -1.94
C LEU A 190 -7.51 9.96 -0.71
N PHE A 191 -6.17 9.77 -0.65
CA PHE A 191 -5.54 9.18 0.53
C PHE A 191 -5.38 10.23 1.63
N ASP A 192 -6.04 10.00 2.75
CA ASP A 192 -5.97 10.89 3.92
C ASP A 192 -4.81 10.49 4.86
N TRP A 193 -3.68 11.16 4.70
CA TRP A 193 -2.49 10.96 5.52
C TRP A 193 -2.73 11.21 7.02
N THR A 194 -3.70 12.06 7.36
CA THR A 194 -4.00 12.37 8.77
C THR A 194 -4.64 11.18 9.49
N LYS A 195 -5.32 10.30 8.77
CA LYS A 195 -5.88 9.05 9.31
C LYS A 195 -4.80 8.04 9.74
N ILE A 196 -3.58 8.23 9.29
CA ILE A 196 -2.43 7.45 9.78
C ILE A 196 -1.47 8.33 10.62
N GLY A 197 -1.93 9.50 11.11
CA GLY A 197 -1.16 10.37 11.99
C GLY A 197 0.02 11.08 11.32
N LEU A 198 0.04 11.18 9.99
CA LEU A 198 1.07 11.86 9.22
C LEU A 198 0.54 13.13 8.54
N PRO A 199 1.37 14.15 8.28
CA PRO A 199 0.93 15.36 7.59
C PRO A 199 0.54 15.08 6.15
N ALA A 200 -0.52 15.77 5.67
CA ALA A 200 -1.02 15.62 4.29
C ALA A 200 0.02 16.05 3.24
N THR A 201 0.85 17.03 3.57
CA THR A 201 1.92 17.53 2.70
C THR A 201 3.29 17.10 3.22
N MET A 202 4.24 16.92 2.29
CA MET A 202 5.63 16.70 2.68
C MET A 202 6.14 17.87 3.52
N PRO A 203 6.85 17.60 4.64
CA PRO A 203 7.54 18.64 5.37
C PRO A 203 8.53 19.35 4.44
N LYS A 204 8.60 20.68 4.51
CA LYS A 204 9.66 21.46 3.84
C LYS A 204 10.97 21.19 4.58
N ASN A 205 12.00 20.84 3.84
CA ASN A 205 13.37 20.78 4.35
C ASN A 205 13.87 22.17 4.73
#